data_7416b33970362c0689404e55003aacab
#
_entry.id   7416b33970362c0689404e55003aacab
#
_cell.length_a   1.000
_cell.length_b   1.000
_cell.length_c   1.000
_cell.angle_alpha   90.00
_cell.angle_beta   90.00
_cell.angle_gamma   90.00
#
_symmetry.space_group_name_H-M   'P 1'
#
loop_
_entity.id
_entity.type
_entity.pdbx_description
1 polymer ?
#
loop_
_entity_poly.entity_id
_entity_poly.type
_entity_poly.pdbx_seq_one_letter_code
_entity_poly.pdbx_strand_id
1 'polypeptide(L)'
;LHGEKTATLRRILDILQKAYCGKVGIEYRHIQSKEEKEWIRRQVREQFVDQQPLDPQIRKDLLQKLIEAEQFEQFLHKKYLGQKRFSLEGCETVIPMLDQLVEGAAARGVDEIFMGMAHRGRLNVLSNIVGDPETGDMAERIFTVFEGTSHPSFPADEGDVKYHQGAVGVRKTKSGRDLRIQLSCNPSHLEFVNPVVEGMARGRQDDLRNGGQKEREEVYDLIMPVLLHGDAAFAGQGIVMETLQLANLPGYRTGGTIHLVINNQIGFTTGADSARSSIYSTDAAQITQTPIFHINGDAPEAAFRVIQIALDYRHEFNKDVVLDLVGFRRLGHNEGDEPSYTQPVMYARVKAHPGSRHLYAQH
;
A
#
# COMPACT_ATOMS: atom_id res chain seq x y z
N LEU A 1 27.31 13.75 -3.92
CA LEU A 1 26.98 14.22 -5.28
C LEU A 1 26.91 13.05 -6.30
N HIS A 2 26.45 11.88 -5.87
CA HIS A 2 26.10 10.76 -6.76
C HIS A 2 27.15 10.41 -7.84
N GLY A 3 28.46 10.39 -7.46
CA GLY A 3 29.56 10.01 -8.34
C GLY A 3 30.25 11.18 -9.07
N GLU A 4 29.68 12.36 -9.09
CA GLU A 4 30.36 13.55 -9.59
C GLU A 4 31.34 14.06 -8.51
N LYS A 5 32.63 14.09 -8.81
CA LYS A 5 33.68 14.56 -7.86
C LYS A 5 33.62 16.08 -7.66
N THR A 6 33.20 16.83 -8.68
CA THR A 6 33.06 18.28 -8.66
C THR A 6 31.84 18.67 -9.50
N ALA A 7 31.05 19.63 -9.04
CA ALA A 7 29.91 20.16 -9.80
C ALA A 7 29.70 21.65 -9.48
N THR A 8 29.06 22.37 -10.39
CA THR A 8 28.65 23.76 -10.11
C THR A 8 27.55 23.81 -9.09
N LEU A 9 27.40 24.90 -8.33
CA LEU A 9 26.32 25.06 -7.34
C LEU A 9 24.95 24.85 -7.97
N ARG A 10 24.73 25.37 -9.18
CA ARG A 10 23.45 25.15 -9.92
C ARG A 10 23.18 23.69 -10.18
N ARG A 11 24.19 22.93 -10.60
CA ARG A 11 24.07 21.47 -10.82
C ARG A 11 23.78 20.73 -9.51
N ILE A 12 24.44 21.13 -8.42
CA ILE A 12 24.19 20.56 -7.08
C ILE A 12 22.74 20.79 -6.65
N LEU A 13 22.24 22.01 -6.80
CA LEU A 13 20.86 22.36 -6.46
C LEU A 13 19.86 21.59 -7.33
N ASP A 14 20.08 21.46 -8.64
CA ASP A 14 19.23 20.69 -9.55
C ASP A 14 19.13 19.22 -9.10
N ILE A 15 20.25 18.58 -8.80
CA ILE A 15 20.29 17.21 -8.30
C ILE A 15 19.49 17.06 -6.98
N LEU A 16 19.74 17.95 -6.02
CA LEU A 16 19.08 17.89 -4.72
C LEU A 16 17.58 18.15 -4.81
N GLN A 17 17.18 19.11 -5.64
CA GLN A 17 15.76 19.40 -5.87
C GLN A 17 15.04 18.22 -6.52
N LYS A 18 15.62 17.60 -7.54
CA LYS A 18 15.03 16.41 -8.18
C LYS A 18 14.96 15.22 -7.23
N ALA A 19 16.01 15.00 -6.43
CA ALA A 19 16.09 13.87 -5.53
C ALA A 19 15.15 13.99 -4.32
N TYR A 20 14.99 15.21 -3.75
CA TYR A 20 14.41 15.37 -2.41
C TYR A 20 13.28 16.41 -2.33
N CYS A 21 13.03 17.20 -3.35
CA CYS A 21 11.99 18.24 -3.35
C CYS A 21 10.88 17.98 -4.39
N GLY A 22 10.77 16.74 -4.87
CA GLY A 22 9.78 16.33 -5.86
C GLY A 22 8.46 15.84 -5.25
N LYS A 23 7.91 14.80 -5.83
CA LYS A 23 6.66 14.16 -5.40
C LYS A 23 6.86 13.04 -4.38
N VAL A 24 8.10 12.77 -4.00
CA VAL A 24 8.49 11.74 -3.03
C VAL A 24 9.45 12.34 -2.02
N GLY A 25 9.13 12.21 -0.73
CA GLY A 25 10.04 12.42 0.39
C GLY A 25 10.66 11.09 0.82
N ILE A 26 11.92 11.09 1.26
CA ILE A 26 12.62 9.84 1.57
C ILE A 26 13.37 9.96 2.89
N GLU A 27 13.05 9.05 3.84
CA GLU A 27 13.74 8.94 5.11
C GLU A 27 14.56 7.66 5.18
N TYR A 28 15.88 7.79 5.25
CA TYR A 28 16.83 6.66 5.37
C TYR A 28 18.06 6.99 6.21
N ARG A 29 18.14 8.21 6.73
CA ARG A 29 19.35 8.64 7.46
C ARG A 29 19.49 7.98 8.83
N HIS A 30 18.39 7.53 9.40
CA HIS A 30 18.33 6.77 10.66
C HIS A 30 18.87 5.34 10.50
N ILE A 31 18.97 4.80 9.30
CA ILE A 31 19.56 3.49 9.02
C ILE A 31 21.06 3.54 9.36
N GLN A 32 21.56 2.55 10.10
CA GLN A 32 22.98 2.49 10.48
C GLN A 32 23.86 1.90 9.38
N SER A 33 23.35 0.92 8.62
CA SER A 33 24.10 0.27 7.54
C SER A 33 24.51 1.29 6.47
N LYS A 34 25.82 1.36 6.22
CA LYS A 34 26.37 2.19 5.14
C LYS A 34 25.96 1.66 3.77
N GLU A 35 25.95 0.35 3.61
CA GLU A 35 25.59 -0.34 2.37
C GLU A 35 24.15 -0.02 1.95
N GLU A 36 23.17 -0.17 2.87
CA GLU A 36 21.77 0.16 2.62
C GLU A 36 21.61 1.64 2.25
N LYS A 37 22.27 2.55 2.97
CA LYS A 37 22.21 3.98 2.65
C LYS A 37 22.78 4.33 1.27
N GLU A 38 23.87 3.69 0.87
CA GLU A 38 24.48 3.88 -0.44
C GLU A 38 23.60 3.29 -1.55
N TRP A 39 23.01 2.13 -1.29
CA TRP A 39 22.06 1.50 -2.20
C TRP A 39 20.83 2.40 -2.42
N ILE A 40 20.18 2.88 -1.35
CA ILE A 40 19.02 3.79 -1.44
C ILE A 40 19.39 5.06 -2.22
N ARG A 41 20.55 5.68 -1.95
CA ARG A 41 20.99 6.86 -2.70
C ARG A 41 21.14 6.58 -4.19
N ARG A 42 21.65 5.43 -4.56
CA ARG A 42 21.77 5.01 -5.97
C ARG A 42 20.40 4.89 -6.60
N GLN A 43 19.45 4.20 -5.95
CA GLN A 43 18.08 4.06 -6.45
C GLN A 43 17.38 5.42 -6.59
N VAL A 44 17.51 6.29 -5.60
CA VAL A 44 16.95 7.65 -5.67
C VAL A 44 17.50 8.43 -6.86
N ARG A 45 18.78 8.30 -7.11
CA ARG A 45 19.41 8.93 -8.28
C ARG A 45 18.81 8.40 -9.58
N GLU A 46 18.79 7.09 -9.75
CA GLU A 46 18.30 6.43 -10.96
C GLU A 46 16.83 6.74 -11.24
N GLN A 47 16.00 6.67 -10.20
CA GLN A 47 14.55 6.80 -10.34
C GLN A 47 14.04 8.24 -10.37
N PHE A 48 14.75 9.21 -9.78
CA PHE A 48 14.25 10.58 -9.63
C PHE A 48 15.16 11.67 -10.20
N VAL A 49 16.49 11.48 -10.26
CA VAL A 49 17.43 12.48 -10.82
C VAL A 49 17.68 12.24 -12.30
N ASP A 50 18.06 11.00 -12.63
CA ASP A 50 18.41 10.59 -13.99
C ASP A 50 17.22 9.85 -14.67
N GLN A 51 16.01 10.06 -14.14
CA GLN A 51 14.79 9.35 -14.54
C GLN A 51 14.52 9.47 -16.05
N GLN A 52 14.18 8.33 -16.64
CA GLN A 52 13.61 8.28 -17.99
C GLN A 52 12.08 8.35 -17.90
N PRO A 53 11.40 8.89 -18.91
CA PRO A 53 9.94 8.80 -19.01
C PRO A 53 9.49 7.33 -18.88
N LEU A 54 8.36 7.11 -18.22
CA LEU A 54 7.77 5.77 -18.18
C LEU A 54 7.29 5.37 -19.58
N ASP A 55 7.34 4.06 -19.83
CA ASP A 55 6.75 3.50 -21.04
C ASP A 55 5.27 3.93 -21.17
N PRO A 56 4.82 4.34 -22.36
CA PRO A 56 3.45 4.77 -22.59
C PRO A 56 2.41 3.71 -22.18
N GLN A 57 2.75 2.41 -22.25
CA GLN A 57 1.84 1.36 -21.82
C GLN A 57 1.70 1.36 -20.29
N ILE A 58 2.79 1.51 -19.54
CA ILE A 58 2.75 1.65 -18.08
C ILE A 58 1.87 2.84 -17.67
N ARG A 59 2.02 3.97 -18.35
CA ARG A 59 1.19 5.17 -18.08
C ARG A 59 -0.30 4.91 -18.32
N LYS A 60 -0.64 4.21 -19.39
CA LYS A 60 -2.03 3.80 -19.68
C LYS A 60 -2.56 2.85 -18.62
N ASP A 61 -1.75 1.87 -18.19
CA ASP A 61 -2.13 0.92 -17.15
C ASP A 61 -2.40 1.62 -15.82
N LEU A 62 -1.54 2.58 -15.43
CA LEU A 62 -1.76 3.38 -14.24
C LEU A 62 -3.08 4.19 -14.31
N LEU A 63 -3.35 4.81 -15.45
CA LEU A 63 -4.60 5.53 -15.68
C LEU A 63 -5.80 4.59 -15.63
N GLN A 64 -5.71 3.42 -16.27
CA GLN A 64 -6.76 2.41 -16.26
C GLN A 64 -7.10 1.99 -14.82
N LYS A 65 -6.10 1.71 -14.01
CA LYS A 65 -6.30 1.33 -12.59
C LYS A 65 -6.89 2.46 -11.74
N LEU A 66 -6.56 3.70 -12.00
CA LEU A 66 -7.21 4.85 -11.35
C LEU A 66 -8.69 4.97 -11.77
N ILE A 67 -9.01 4.72 -13.04
CA ILE A 67 -10.39 4.70 -13.53
C ILE A 67 -11.19 3.58 -12.85
N GLU A 68 -10.65 2.37 -12.81
CA GLU A 68 -11.27 1.21 -12.16
C GLU A 68 -11.56 1.49 -10.68
N ALA A 69 -10.58 2.00 -9.95
CA ALA A 69 -10.72 2.35 -8.55
C ALA A 69 -11.83 3.39 -8.30
N GLU A 70 -11.82 4.48 -9.06
CA GLU A 70 -12.80 5.56 -8.90
C GLU A 70 -14.20 5.12 -9.32
N GLN A 71 -14.35 4.42 -10.45
CA GLN A 71 -15.64 3.95 -10.94
C GLN A 71 -16.28 2.94 -10.00
N PHE A 72 -15.49 2.05 -9.40
CA PHE A 72 -15.99 1.12 -8.39
C PHE A 72 -16.58 1.86 -7.18
N GLU A 73 -15.85 2.85 -6.63
CA GLU A 73 -16.34 3.66 -5.51
C GLU A 73 -17.63 4.42 -5.87
N GLN A 74 -17.65 5.05 -7.04
CA GLN A 74 -18.82 5.79 -7.51
C GLN A 74 -20.03 4.89 -7.77
N PHE A 75 -19.82 3.68 -8.28
CA PHE A 75 -20.88 2.69 -8.48
C PHE A 75 -21.49 2.28 -7.13
N LEU A 76 -20.64 1.91 -6.15
CA LEU A 76 -21.11 1.55 -4.82
C LEU A 76 -21.86 2.71 -4.15
N HIS A 77 -21.37 3.93 -4.31
CA HIS A 77 -22.01 5.12 -3.75
C HIS A 77 -23.43 5.33 -4.31
N LYS A 78 -23.60 5.17 -5.61
CA LYS A 78 -24.89 5.36 -6.29
C LYS A 78 -25.88 4.22 -6.01
N LYS A 79 -25.40 2.97 -6.07
CA LYS A 79 -26.26 1.78 -5.94
C LYS A 79 -26.64 1.50 -4.48
N TYR A 80 -25.73 1.72 -3.54
CA TYR A 80 -25.91 1.37 -2.13
C TYR A 80 -25.80 2.61 -1.23
N LEU A 81 -26.64 3.59 -1.51
CA LEU A 81 -26.63 4.88 -0.83
C LEU A 81 -26.75 4.72 0.69
N GLY A 82 -25.89 5.43 1.44
CA GLY A 82 -25.88 5.43 2.90
C GLY A 82 -25.32 4.19 3.57
N GLN A 83 -24.96 3.14 2.83
CA GLN A 83 -24.33 1.95 3.41
C GLN A 83 -22.84 2.18 3.66
N LYS A 84 -22.35 1.74 4.82
CA LYS A 84 -20.93 1.80 5.18
C LYS A 84 -20.10 0.93 4.26
N ARG A 85 -19.07 1.50 3.64
CA ARG A 85 -18.10 0.84 2.76
C ARG A 85 -16.66 1.29 3.00
N PHE A 86 -16.46 2.35 3.79
CA PHE A 86 -15.15 2.99 4.08
C PHE A 86 -14.37 3.28 2.80
N SER A 87 -14.92 4.20 2.01
CA SER A 87 -14.43 4.57 0.68
C SER A 87 -12.94 4.89 0.63
N LEU A 88 -12.30 4.48 -0.47
CA LEU A 88 -10.92 4.79 -0.80
C LEU A 88 -10.76 6.19 -1.44
N GLU A 89 -11.84 6.87 -1.79
CA GLU A 89 -11.81 8.14 -2.52
C GLU A 89 -10.92 9.19 -1.86
N GLY A 90 -9.99 9.71 -2.64
CA GLY A 90 -8.90 10.60 -2.22
C GLY A 90 -7.56 9.90 -2.01
N CYS A 91 -7.52 8.55 -2.09
CA CYS A 91 -6.32 7.73 -2.04
C CYS A 91 -6.36 6.63 -3.13
N GLU A 92 -7.02 6.88 -4.28
CA GLU A 92 -7.23 5.90 -5.35
C GLU A 92 -5.91 5.34 -5.91
N THR A 93 -4.82 6.08 -5.78
CA THR A 93 -3.46 5.65 -6.19
C THR A 93 -2.99 4.38 -5.47
N VAL A 94 -3.60 3.99 -4.35
CA VAL A 94 -3.39 2.68 -3.71
C VAL A 94 -3.60 1.53 -4.70
N ILE A 95 -4.61 1.60 -5.57
CA ILE A 95 -4.94 0.51 -6.49
C ILE A 95 -3.86 0.31 -7.57
N PRO A 96 -3.43 1.33 -8.34
CA PRO A 96 -2.30 1.15 -9.23
C PRO A 96 -1.00 0.80 -8.52
N MET A 97 -0.77 1.26 -7.27
CA MET A 97 0.41 0.84 -6.48
C MET A 97 0.38 -0.66 -6.19
N LEU A 98 -0.75 -1.19 -5.72
CA LEU A 98 -0.89 -2.61 -5.41
C LEU A 98 -0.84 -3.48 -6.68
N ASP A 99 -1.44 -3.02 -7.78
CA ASP A 99 -1.35 -3.71 -9.06
C ASP A 99 0.12 -3.83 -9.51
N GLN A 100 0.88 -2.74 -9.45
CA GLN A 100 2.31 -2.74 -9.79
C GLN A 100 3.17 -3.52 -8.78
N LEU A 101 2.77 -3.57 -7.52
CA LEU A 101 3.40 -4.42 -6.50
C LEU A 101 3.23 -5.90 -6.83
N VAL A 102 2.02 -6.31 -7.20
CA VAL A 102 1.69 -7.69 -7.61
C VAL A 102 2.48 -8.09 -8.87
N GLU A 103 2.44 -7.25 -9.92
CA GLU A 103 3.19 -7.49 -11.16
C GLU A 103 4.70 -7.56 -10.91
N GLY A 104 5.23 -6.60 -10.15
CA GLY A 104 6.65 -6.53 -9.82
C GLY A 104 7.14 -7.65 -8.91
N ALA A 105 6.31 -8.12 -7.98
CA ALA A 105 6.60 -9.27 -7.12
C ALA A 105 6.68 -10.56 -7.92
N ALA A 106 5.69 -10.81 -8.78
CA ALA A 106 5.69 -11.97 -9.68
C ALA A 106 6.91 -12.00 -10.61
N ALA A 107 7.30 -10.84 -11.17
CA ALA A 107 8.48 -10.72 -12.01
C ALA A 107 9.79 -11.05 -11.25
N ARG A 108 9.81 -10.87 -9.92
CA ARG A 108 10.94 -11.20 -9.03
C ARG A 108 10.86 -12.61 -8.43
N GLY A 109 9.88 -13.40 -8.82
CA GLY A 109 9.78 -14.80 -8.41
C GLY A 109 8.85 -15.08 -7.23
N VAL A 110 8.14 -14.09 -6.70
CA VAL A 110 7.15 -14.31 -5.64
C VAL A 110 5.99 -15.16 -6.17
N ASP A 111 5.62 -16.18 -5.43
CA ASP A 111 4.51 -17.10 -5.74
C ASP A 111 3.25 -16.79 -4.94
N GLU A 112 3.41 -16.32 -3.69
CA GLU A 112 2.28 -16.03 -2.82
C GLU A 112 2.47 -14.70 -2.06
N ILE A 113 1.41 -13.87 -2.02
CA ILE A 113 1.32 -12.67 -1.19
C ILE A 113 0.29 -12.92 -0.09
N PHE A 114 0.71 -12.72 1.17
CA PHE A 114 -0.18 -12.64 2.31
C PHE A 114 -0.43 -11.19 2.65
N MET A 115 -1.70 -10.76 2.58
CA MET A 115 -2.06 -9.36 2.73
C MET A 115 -2.95 -9.15 3.96
N GLY A 116 -2.66 -8.11 4.74
CA GLY A 116 -3.49 -7.61 5.81
C GLY A 116 -3.84 -6.15 5.59
N MET A 117 -5.06 -5.75 5.93
CA MET A 117 -5.45 -4.35 5.84
C MET A 117 -6.64 -4.03 6.75
N ALA A 118 -6.75 -2.74 7.12
CA ALA A 118 -7.93 -2.19 7.75
C ALA A 118 -9.13 -2.13 6.76
N HIS A 119 -10.22 -1.54 7.21
CA HIS A 119 -11.48 -1.48 6.45
C HIS A 119 -11.45 -0.46 5.28
N ARG A 120 -10.64 0.63 5.36
CA ARG A 120 -10.63 1.68 4.32
C ARG A 120 -10.06 1.17 3.01
N GLY A 121 -10.86 1.28 1.95
CA GLY A 121 -10.51 0.81 0.61
C GLY A 121 -10.54 -0.71 0.44
N ARG A 122 -10.93 -1.47 1.46
CA ARG A 122 -10.86 -2.94 1.44
C ARG A 122 -11.70 -3.55 0.32
N LEU A 123 -12.91 -3.04 0.09
CA LEU A 123 -13.76 -3.55 -0.99
C LEU A 123 -13.15 -3.29 -2.38
N ASN A 124 -12.49 -2.15 -2.53
CA ASN A 124 -11.78 -1.80 -3.75
C ASN A 124 -10.56 -2.73 -4.00
N VAL A 125 -9.79 -3.00 -2.95
CA VAL A 125 -8.66 -3.97 -3.00
C VAL A 125 -9.16 -5.39 -3.28
N LEU A 126 -10.25 -5.82 -2.65
CA LEU A 126 -10.87 -7.12 -2.93
C LEU A 126 -11.25 -7.26 -4.41
N SER A 127 -11.92 -6.25 -4.98
CA SER A 127 -12.41 -6.28 -6.36
C SER A 127 -11.26 -6.17 -7.39
N ASN A 128 -10.34 -5.23 -7.20
CA ASN A 128 -9.37 -4.86 -8.24
C ASN A 128 -8.00 -5.53 -8.09
N ILE A 129 -7.69 -6.06 -6.90
CA ILE A 129 -6.36 -6.64 -6.63
C ILE A 129 -6.43 -8.12 -6.31
N VAL A 130 -7.29 -8.55 -5.38
CA VAL A 130 -7.39 -9.96 -4.95
C VAL A 130 -8.20 -10.77 -5.96
N GLY A 131 -9.35 -10.24 -6.39
CA GLY A 131 -10.16 -10.82 -7.44
C GLY A 131 -9.51 -10.70 -8.82
N ASP A 132 -10.00 -11.48 -9.75
CA ASP A 132 -9.68 -11.29 -11.15
C ASP A 132 -10.63 -10.22 -11.73
N PRO A 133 -10.12 -9.05 -12.14
CA PRO A 133 -10.96 -8.00 -12.72
C PRO A 133 -11.66 -8.43 -14.03
N GLU A 134 -11.10 -9.38 -14.76
CA GLU A 134 -11.67 -9.86 -16.02
C GLU A 134 -12.92 -10.72 -15.80
N THR A 135 -12.93 -11.56 -14.75
CA THR A 135 -14.10 -12.38 -14.41
C THR A 135 -15.16 -11.61 -13.64
N GLY A 136 -14.76 -10.62 -12.87
CA GLY A 136 -15.66 -9.84 -12.01
C GLY A 136 -16.23 -10.59 -10.81
N ASP A 137 -15.86 -11.84 -10.57
CA ASP A 137 -16.40 -12.72 -9.53
C ASP A 137 -16.37 -12.09 -8.13
N MET A 138 -15.27 -11.40 -7.81
CA MET A 138 -15.14 -10.76 -6.50
C MET A 138 -16.07 -9.54 -6.35
N ALA A 139 -16.25 -8.75 -7.42
CA ALA A 139 -17.20 -7.65 -7.42
C ALA A 139 -18.64 -8.15 -7.25
N GLU A 140 -19.01 -9.24 -7.92
CA GLU A 140 -20.32 -9.89 -7.77
C GLU A 140 -20.52 -10.38 -6.33
N ARG A 141 -19.53 -11.03 -5.73
CA ARG A 141 -19.55 -11.41 -4.31
C ARG A 141 -19.80 -10.21 -3.39
N ILE A 142 -19.10 -9.09 -3.62
CA ILE A 142 -19.31 -7.87 -2.85
C ILE A 142 -20.77 -7.39 -3.01
N PHE A 143 -21.32 -7.40 -4.22
CA PHE A 143 -22.70 -6.95 -4.47
C PHE A 143 -23.73 -7.83 -3.76
N THR A 144 -23.56 -9.17 -3.77
CA THR A 144 -24.48 -10.07 -3.06
C THR A 144 -24.50 -9.81 -1.56
N VAL A 145 -23.34 -9.49 -0.96
CA VAL A 145 -23.28 -9.10 0.45
C VAL A 145 -24.01 -7.78 0.73
N PHE A 146 -23.92 -6.79 -0.18
CA PHE A 146 -24.67 -5.55 -0.05
C PHE A 146 -26.19 -5.77 -0.17
N GLU A 147 -26.61 -6.70 -1.01
CA GLU A 147 -28.00 -7.03 -1.28
C GLU A 147 -28.62 -7.99 -0.26
N GLY A 148 -27.81 -8.54 0.66
CA GLY A 148 -28.27 -9.52 1.64
C GLY A 148 -28.68 -10.84 1.01
N THR A 149 -28.16 -11.14 -0.19
CA THR A 149 -28.41 -12.38 -0.92
C THR A 149 -27.24 -13.35 -0.75
N SER A 150 -27.50 -14.66 -0.82
CA SER A 150 -26.43 -15.68 -0.81
C SER A 150 -25.95 -15.96 -2.23
N HIS A 151 -24.65 -16.04 -2.42
CA HIS A 151 -24.06 -16.52 -3.67
C HIS A 151 -23.86 -18.03 -3.60
N PRO A 152 -24.20 -18.83 -4.65
CA PRO A 152 -24.06 -20.28 -4.60
C PRO A 152 -22.67 -20.81 -4.25
N SER A 153 -21.64 -20.09 -4.68
CA SER A 153 -20.22 -20.43 -4.41
C SER A 153 -19.67 -19.84 -3.11
N PHE A 154 -20.45 -19.00 -2.41
CA PHE A 154 -20.03 -18.32 -1.19
C PHE A 154 -21.22 -18.36 -0.21
N PRO A 155 -21.24 -19.30 0.73
CA PRO A 155 -22.24 -19.27 1.80
C PRO A 155 -22.18 -17.91 2.48
N ALA A 156 -23.34 -17.36 2.81
CA ALA A 156 -23.40 -16.14 3.59
C ALA A 156 -22.60 -16.38 4.86
N ASP A 157 -21.52 -15.63 5.06
CA ASP A 157 -20.83 -15.57 6.34
C ASP A 157 -21.82 -14.93 7.33
N GLU A 158 -22.56 -15.82 8.01
CA GLU A 158 -23.54 -15.41 8.99
C GLU A 158 -22.82 -14.70 10.13
N GLY A 159 -22.85 -13.37 10.12
CA GLY A 159 -22.55 -12.56 11.28
C GLY A 159 -21.40 -11.57 11.21
N ASP A 160 -20.55 -11.54 10.15
CA ASP A 160 -19.51 -10.50 10.04
C ASP A 160 -19.86 -9.43 9.01
N VAL A 161 -19.27 -8.23 9.20
CA VAL A 161 -19.51 -7.10 8.33
C VAL A 161 -18.69 -7.20 7.03
N LYS A 162 -19.26 -6.76 5.92
CA LYS A 162 -18.67 -6.86 4.57
C LYS A 162 -17.24 -6.33 4.45
N TYR A 163 -16.85 -5.35 5.26
CA TYR A 163 -15.52 -4.75 5.25
C TYR A 163 -14.49 -5.46 6.16
N HIS A 164 -14.86 -6.61 6.74
CA HIS A 164 -13.92 -7.51 7.44
C HIS A 164 -13.59 -8.77 6.64
N GLN A 165 -14.32 -9.06 5.58
CA GLN A 165 -14.15 -10.28 4.82
C GLN A 165 -12.76 -10.40 4.20
N GLY A 166 -12.20 -11.63 4.30
CA GLY A 166 -11.01 -12.03 3.57
C GLY A 166 -11.35 -12.72 2.25
N ALA A 167 -10.33 -12.92 1.43
CA ALA A 167 -10.45 -13.67 0.20
C ALA A 167 -9.10 -14.22 -0.25
N VAL A 168 -9.16 -15.23 -1.11
CA VAL A 168 -8.01 -15.78 -1.83
C VAL A 168 -8.29 -15.67 -3.31
N GLY A 169 -7.34 -15.13 -4.06
CA GLY A 169 -7.39 -15.06 -5.50
C GLY A 169 -6.08 -15.51 -6.14
N VAL A 170 -6.12 -15.77 -7.43
CA VAL A 170 -4.94 -16.04 -8.25
C VAL A 170 -4.93 -15.03 -9.40
N ARG A 171 -3.87 -14.23 -9.47
CA ARG A 171 -3.68 -13.25 -10.54
C ARG A 171 -2.76 -13.81 -11.61
N LYS A 172 -3.23 -13.80 -12.85
CA LYS A 172 -2.37 -14.01 -14.01
C LYS A 172 -1.62 -12.73 -14.30
N THR A 173 -0.32 -12.75 -14.12
CA THR A 173 0.51 -11.56 -14.28
C THR A 173 1.04 -11.43 -15.72
N LYS A 174 1.45 -10.23 -16.08
CA LYS A 174 2.08 -9.93 -17.39
C LYS A 174 3.35 -10.73 -17.64
N SER A 175 4.03 -11.16 -16.58
CA SER A 175 5.18 -12.08 -16.67
C SER A 175 4.82 -13.52 -17.07
N GLY A 176 3.53 -13.83 -17.16
CA GLY A 176 3.01 -15.17 -17.42
C GLY A 176 2.98 -16.10 -16.21
N ARG A 177 3.32 -15.59 -15.01
CA ARG A 177 3.24 -16.34 -13.76
C ARG A 177 1.88 -16.13 -13.11
N ASP A 178 1.37 -17.19 -12.51
CA ASP A 178 0.23 -17.11 -11.60
C ASP A 178 0.75 -16.72 -10.22
N LEU A 179 0.19 -15.67 -9.62
CA LEU A 179 0.50 -15.22 -8.27
C LEU A 179 -0.72 -15.38 -7.38
N ARG A 180 -0.58 -16.12 -6.30
CA ARG A 180 -1.63 -16.28 -5.30
C ARG A 180 -1.62 -15.10 -4.34
N ILE A 181 -2.80 -14.49 -4.12
CA ILE A 181 -2.98 -13.41 -3.15
C ILE A 181 -4.00 -13.87 -2.11
N GLN A 182 -3.61 -13.81 -0.85
CA GLN A 182 -4.50 -14.11 0.26
C GLN A 182 -4.67 -12.86 1.14
N LEU A 183 -5.84 -12.23 1.07
CA LEU A 183 -6.22 -11.16 1.98
C LEU A 183 -6.86 -11.78 3.22
N SER A 184 -6.21 -11.61 4.37
CA SER A 184 -6.72 -12.11 5.66
C SER A 184 -8.00 -11.39 6.07
N CYS A 185 -8.89 -12.08 6.77
CA CYS A 185 -10.00 -11.44 7.48
C CYS A 185 -9.46 -10.38 8.46
N ASN A 186 -10.23 -9.31 8.65
CA ASN A 186 -9.82 -8.20 9.50
C ASN A 186 -10.79 -8.04 10.67
N PRO A 187 -10.31 -7.95 11.93
CA PRO A 187 -11.18 -7.63 13.06
C PRO A 187 -11.45 -6.12 13.14
N SER A 188 -12.41 -5.72 14.00
CA SER A 188 -12.63 -4.30 14.31
C SER A 188 -11.47 -3.64 15.08
N HIS A 189 -10.61 -4.43 15.71
CA HIS A 189 -9.40 -3.97 16.39
C HIS A 189 -8.34 -3.62 15.34
N LEU A 190 -8.12 -2.33 15.10
CA LEU A 190 -7.17 -1.85 14.10
C LEU A 190 -5.76 -2.37 14.38
N GLU A 191 -5.05 -2.75 13.31
CA GLU A 191 -3.67 -3.23 13.28
C GLU A 191 -3.44 -4.65 13.86
N PHE A 192 -4.44 -5.28 14.48
CA PHE A 192 -4.27 -6.64 15.03
C PHE A 192 -4.12 -7.73 13.96
N VAL A 193 -4.47 -7.45 12.72
CA VAL A 193 -4.22 -8.34 11.59
C VAL A 193 -2.73 -8.42 11.22
N ASN A 194 -1.91 -7.44 11.62
CA ASN A 194 -0.50 -7.39 11.24
C ASN A 194 0.28 -8.64 11.67
N PRO A 195 0.36 -8.99 12.96
CA PRO A 195 1.08 -10.20 13.38
C PRO A 195 0.42 -11.49 12.88
N VAL A 196 -0.88 -11.47 12.56
CA VAL A 196 -1.56 -12.63 11.96
C VAL A 196 -1.01 -12.90 10.57
N VAL A 197 -0.88 -11.86 9.73
CA VAL A 197 -0.33 -11.98 8.37
C VAL A 197 1.14 -12.39 8.41
N GLU A 198 1.94 -11.83 9.32
CA GLU A 198 3.32 -12.26 9.51
C GLU A 198 3.40 -13.75 9.89
N GLY A 199 2.53 -14.20 10.80
CA GLY A 199 2.42 -15.61 11.18
C GLY A 199 2.00 -16.53 10.02
N MET A 200 1.05 -16.08 9.19
CA MET A 200 0.61 -16.82 8.00
C MET A 200 1.74 -16.97 6.98
N ALA A 201 2.44 -15.86 6.67
CA ALA A 201 3.57 -15.87 5.75
C ALA A 201 4.70 -16.78 6.29
N ARG A 202 5.04 -16.67 7.58
CA ARG A 202 6.05 -17.50 8.23
C ARG A 202 5.68 -18.98 8.23
N GLY A 203 4.43 -19.32 8.58
CA GLY A 203 3.96 -20.71 8.55
C GLY A 203 4.08 -21.31 7.16
N ARG A 204 3.70 -20.56 6.12
CA ARG A 204 3.85 -21.00 4.73
C ARG A 204 5.32 -21.20 4.32
N GLN A 205 6.21 -20.30 4.74
CA GLN A 205 7.65 -20.45 4.52
C GLN A 205 8.22 -21.68 5.22
N ASP A 206 7.80 -21.94 6.45
CA ASP A 206 8.24 -23.13 7.21
C ASP A 206 7.73 -24.43 6.56
N ASP A 207 6.49 -24.45 6.02
CA ASP A 207 5.97 -25.60 5.25
C ASP A 207 6.82 -25.90 4.02
N LEU A 208 7.21 -24.88 3.25
CA LEU A 208 8.07 -25.04 2.07
C LEU A 208 9.46 -25.54 2.43
N ARG A 209 10.00 -25.12 3.57
CA ARG A 209 11.30 -25.59 4.08
C ARG A 209 11.25 -27.03 4.59
N ASN A 210 10.22 -27.35 5.37
CA ASN A 210 10.05 -28.68 5.98
C ASN A 210 9.76 -29.76 4.92
N GLY A 211 9.26 -29.37 3.75
CA GLY A 211 9.17 -30.22 2.57
C GLY A 211 10.53 -30.59 1.95
N GLY A 212 11.64 -30.13 2.54
CA GLY A 212 13.01 -30.54 2.18
C GLY A 212 13.52 -29.95 0.85
N GLN A 213 12.88 -28.92 0.34
CA GLN A 213 13.14 -28.41 -1.00
C GLN A 213 13.92 -27.09 -1.06
N LYS A 214 13.99 -26.33 0.06
CA LYS A 214 14.54 -24.96 0.01
C LYS A 214 15.20 -24.50 1.31
N GLU A 215 16.24 -23.68 1.17
CA GLU A 215 16.87 -22.98 2.28
C GLU A 215 16.01 -21.78 2.76
N ARG A 216 16.36 -21.20 3.91
CA ARG A 216 15.55 -20.12 4.53
C ARG A 216 15.47 -18.88 3.64
N GLU A 217 16.56 -18.47 3.06
CA GLU A 217 16.66 -17.30 2.21
C GLU A 217 15.87 -17.46 0.92
N GLU A 218 15.87 -18.65 0.33
CA GLU A 218 15.11 -18.95 -0.90
C GLU A 218 13.59 -18.83 -0.70
N VAL A 219 13.06 -19.17 0.48
CA VAL A 219 11.61 -19.07 0.73
C VAL A 219 11.16 -17.63 0.97
N TYR A 220 12.08 -16.72 1.35
CA TYR A 220 11.74 -15.29 1.46
C TYR A 220 11.39 -14.67 0.11
N ASP A 221 12.03 -15.12 -0.96
CA ASP A 221 11.74 -14.66 -2.32
C ASP A 221 10.42 -15.19 -2.86
N LEU A 222 9.90 -16.30 -2.33
CA LEU A 222 8.66 -16.91 -2.78
C LEU A 222 7.41 -16.37 -2.07
N ILE A 223 7.56 -15.96 -0.80
CA ILE A 223 6.42 -15.57 0.05
C ILE A 223 6.64 -14.15 0.55
N MET A 224 5.68 -13.27 0.25
CA MET A 224 5.76 -11.86 0.60
C MET A 224 4.57 -11.40 1.44
N PRO A 225 4.79 -10.94 2.70
CA PRO A 225 3.76 -10.22 3.45
C PRO A 225 3.63 -8.78 2.96
N VAL A 226 2.36 -8.29 2.94
CA VAL A 226 2.00 -6.91 2.60
C VAL A 226 0.97 -6.41 3.59
N LEU A 227 1.23 -5.29 4.25
CA LEU A 227 0.36 -4.72 5.26
C LEU A 227 -0.08 -3.30 4.86
N LEU A 228 -1.41 -3.08 4.82
CA LEU A 228 -1.98 -1.76 4.56
C LEU A 228 -2.54 -1.18 5.85
N HIS A 229 -2.12 0.03 6.16
CA HIS A 229 -2.42 0.73 7.41
C HIS A 229 -3.19 2.03 7.18
N GLY A 230 -3.94 2.48 8.20
CA GLY A 230 -4.35 3.87 8.29
C GLY A 230 -3.31 4.67 9.06
N ASP A 231 -3.08 5.93 8.68
CA ASP A 231 -2.05 6.79 9.29
C ASP A 231 -2.22 6.99 10.80
N ALA A 232 -3.44 7.23 11.26
CA ALA A 232 -3.71 7.44 12.69
C ALA A 232 -3.49 6.15 13.50
N ALA A 233 -3.85 4.97 12.94
CA ALA A 233 -3.66 3.69 13.60
C ALA A 233 -2.17 3.30 13.62
N PHE A 234 -1.46 3.47 12.51
CA PHE A 234 -0.03 3.19 12.42
C PHE A 234 0.80 4.00 13.44
N ALA A 235 0.46 5.27 13.62
CA ALA A 235 1.16 6.14 14.57
C ALA A 235 0.90 5.78 16.04
N GLY A 236 -0.28 5.23 16.39
CA GLY A 236 -0.74 5.18 17.78
C GLY A 236 -1.06 3.79 18.34
N GLN A 237 -1.30 2.79 17.53
CA GLN A 237 -1.62 1.44 18.01
C GLN A 237 -0.34 0.68 18.42
N GLY A 238 -0.22 0.29 19.69
CA GLY A 238 0.96 -0.39 20.23
C GLY A 238 1.35 -1.65 19.47
N ILE A 239 0.38 -2.40 18.94
CA ILE A 239 0.61 -3.62 18.16
C ILE A 239 1.44 -3.37 16.89
N VAL A 240 1.43 -2.15 16.34
CA VAL A 240 2.30 -1.77 15.21
C VAL A 240 3.77 -1.85 15.60
N MET A 241 4.11 -1.23 16.74
CA MET A 241 5.48 -1.26 17.27
C MET A 241 5.92 -2.68 17.61
N GLU A 242 5.03 -3.49 18.20
CA GLU A 242 5.30 -4.89 18.53
C GLU A 242 5.55 -5.70 17.27
N THR A 243 4.75 -5.52 16.22
CA THR A 243 4.93 -6.22 14.92
C THR A 243 6.25 -5.80 14.26
N LEU A 244 6.56 -4.51 14.20
CA LEU A 244 7.83 -4.02 13.64
C LEU A 244 9.05 -4.61 14.37
N GLN A 245 8.98 -4.81 15.69
CA GLN A 245 10.05 -5.43 16.47
C GLN A 245 10.29 -6.92 16.12
N LEU A 246 9.31 -7.61 15.53
CA LEU A 246 9.47 -8.99 15.08
C LEU A 246 10.27 -9.11 13.77
N ALA A 247 10.29 -8.07 12.94
CA ALA A 247 10.75 -8.08 11.55
C ALA A 247 12.16 -8.68 11.33
N ASN A 248 13.10 -8.40 12.25
CA ASN A 248 14.49 -8.85 12.13
C ASN A 248 14.86 -10.00 13.08
N LEU A 249 13.90 -10.51 13.87
CA LEU A 249 14.16 -11.58 14.82
C LEU A 249 14.25 -12.95 14.12
N PRO A 250 15.27 -13.77 14.38
CA PRO A 250 15.45 -15.07 13.70
C PRO A 250 14.25 -16.01 13.82
N GLY A 251 13.48 -15.94 14.92
CA GLY A 251 12.29 -16.76 15.16
C GLY A 251 11.05 -16.28 14.41
N TYR A 252 11.00 -15.01 13.98
CA TYR A 252 9.77 -14.37 13.47
C TYR A 252 9.92 -13.79 12.06
N ARG A 253 11.11 -13.37 11.65
CA ARG A 253 11.34 -12.70 10.37
C ARG A 253 10.81 -13.48 9.18
N THR A 254 10.22 -12.76 8.23
CA THR A 254 9.58 -13.27 7.01
C THR A 254 10.32 -12.87 5.72
N GLY A 255 11.50 -12.27 5.82
CA GLY A 255 12.24 -11.75 4.66
C GLY A 255 11.79 -10.37 4.20
N GLY A 256 11.18 -9.61 5.10
CA GLY A 256 10.75 -8.24 4.88
C GLY A 256 9.29 -8.11 4.44
N THR A 257 8.63 -7.12 4.99
CA THR A 257 7.22 -6.76 4.76
C THR A 257 7.13 -5.43 4.01
N ILE A 258 6.27 -5.34 3.02
CA ILE A 258 5.92 -4.06 2.42
C ILE A 258 4.75 -3.47 3.21
N HIS A 259 5.01 -2.37 3.91
CA HIS A 259 4.01 -1.61 4.63
C HIS A 259 3.52 -0.44 3.77
N LEU A 260 2.22 -0.36 3.50
CA LEU A 260 1.61 0.75 2.77
C LEU A 260 0.65 1.50 3.70
N VAL A 261 1.01 2.72 4.07
CA VAL A 261 0.18 3.59 4.90
C VAL A 261 -0.73 4.43 3.99
N ILE A 262 -2.04 4.23 4.11
CA ILE A 262 -3.05 5.05 3.45
C ILE A 262 -3.26 6.30 4.31
N ASN A 263 -2.44 7.32 4.06
CA ASN A 263 -2.39 8.54 4.86
C ASN A 263 -3.37 9.58 4.33
N ASN A 264 -4.57 9.56 4.87
CA ASN A 264 -5.60 10.54 4.54
C ASN A 264 -5.58 11.79 5.44
N GLN A 265 -4.59 11.92 6.31
CA GLN A 265 -4.29 13.07 7.17
C GLN A 265 -5.38 13.37 8.22
N ILE A 266 -6.25 12.40 8.52
CA ILE A 266 -7.29 12.55 9.54
C ILE A 266 -7.61 11.20 10.19
N GLY A 267 -7.60 11.14 11.53
CA GLY A 267 -8.06 9.99 12.29
C GLY A 267 -9.46 10.22 12.86
N PHE A 268 -10.46 9.48 12.37
CA PHE A 268 -11.87 9.70 12.72
C PHE A 268 -12.30 11.14 12.47
N THR A 269 -12.24 12.04 13.47
CA THR A 269 -12.53 13.49 13.36
C THR A 269 -11.33 14.38 13.64
N THR A 270 -10.18 13.81 14.03
CA THR A 270 -9.00 14.54 14.49
C THR A 270 -7.99 14.70 13.35
N GLY A 271 -7.66 15.94 13.01
CA GLY A 271 -6.59 16.26 12.05
C GLY A 271 -5.20 15.91 12.57
N ALA A 272 -4.23 15.77 11.67
CA ALA A 272 -2.87 15.34 11.98
C ALA A 272 -2.18 16.20 13.06
N ASP A 273 -2.38 17.51 13.01
CA ASP A 273 -1.77 18.48 13.95
C ASP A 273 -2.20 18.25 15.41
N SER A 274 -3.33 17.59 15.64
CA SER A 274 -3.87 17.31 16.98
C SER A 274 -3.84 15.82 17.33
N ALA A 275 -3.41 14.96 16.40
CA ALA A 275 -3.51 13.51 16.55
C ALA A 275 -2.23 12.87 17.12
N ARG A 276 -1.07 13.46 16.90
CA ARG A 276 0.22 12.86 17.28
C ARG A 276 1.28 13.94 17.56
N SER A 277 2.27 13.58 18.37
CA SER A 277 3.44 14.42 18.65
C SER A 277 4.54 14.27 17.61
N SER A 278 4.61 13.14 16.91
CA SER A 278 5.56 12.90 15.82
C SER A 278 5.20 13.72 14.57
N ILE A 279 6.19 14.05 13.75
CA ILE A 279 5.98 14.79 12.50
C ILE A 279 5.18 13.93 11.53
N TYR A 280 5.62 12.68 11.32
CA TYR A 280 4.96 11.73 10.44
C TYR A 280 4.30 10.60 11.23
N SER A 281 3.24 10.05 10.68
CA SER A 281 2.61 8.85 11.23
C SER A 281 3.54 7.63 11.19
N THR A 282 4.52 7.66 10.32
CA THR A 282 5.47 6.59 10.05
C THR A 282 6.74 6.64 10.88
N ASP A 283 6.90 7.63 11.76
CA ASP A 283 8.10 7.78 12.62
C ASP A 283 8.36 6.52 13.49
N ALA A 284 7.32 5.75 13.80
CA ALA A 284 7.44 4.47 14.48
C ALA A 284 8.38 3.49 13.77
N ALA A 285 8.44 3.50 12.45
CA ALA A 285 9.28 2.60 11.65
C ALA A 285 10.78 2.93 11.73
N GLN A 286 11.14 4.12 12.17
CA GLN A 286 12.55 4.51 12.33
C GLN A 286 13.27 3.67 13.40
N ILE A 287 12.55 3.17 14.41
CA ILE A 287 13.15 2.35 15.49
C ILE A 287 13.72 1.02 15.00
N THR A 288 13.17 0.48 13.93
CA THR A 288 13.65 -0.74 13.27
C THR A 288 14.57 -0.48 12.08
N GLN A 289 14.97 0.78 11.89
CA GLN A 289 15.85 1.22 10.80
C GLN A 289 15.26 0.94 9.42
N THR A 290 13.94 1.00 9.29
CA THR A 290 13.20 0.74 8.06
C THR A 290 13.19 2.01 7.19
N PRO A 291 13.53 1.95 5.88
CA PRO A 291 13.40 3.10 5.00
C PRO A 291 11.93 3.49 4.81
N ILE A 292 11.66 4.80 4.73
CA ILE A 292 10.32 5.36 4.61
C ILE A 292 10.26 6.24 3.36
N PHE A 293 9.22 6.06 2.54
CA PHE A 293 8.97 6.85 1.34
C PHE A 293 7.61 7.53 1.46
N HIS A 294 7.59 8.87 1.54
CA HIS A 294 6.37 9.67 1.52
C HIS A 294 6.01 10.03 0.09
N ILE A 295 4.86 9.60 -0.37
CA ILE A 295 4.45 9.65 -1.77
C ILE A 295 3.24 10.57 -1.89
N ASN A 296 3.30 11.56 -2.78
CA ASN A 296 2.11 12.35 -3.10
C ASN A 296 1.07 11.47 -3.82
N GLY A 297 -0.13 11.34 -3.25
CA GLY A 297 -1.22 10.53 -3.79
C GLY A 297 -1.69 10.92 -5.19
N ASP A 298 -1.42 12.16 -5.62
CA ASP A 298 -1.72 12.64 -6.97
C ASP A 298 -0.62 12.37 -8.00
N ALA A 299 0.43 11.62 -7.62
CA ALA A 299 1.56 11.34 -8.48
C ALA A 299 1.76 9.84 -8.74
N PRO A 300 0.89 9.17 -9.52
CA PRO A 300 0.93 7.73 -9.72
C PRO A 300 2.22 7.23 -10.37
N GLU A 301 2.87 8.01 -11.22
CA GLU A 301 4.19 7.65 -11.80
C GLU A 301 5.29 7.64 -10.73
N ALA A 302 5.24 8.57 -9.78
CA ALA A 302 6.18 8.59 -8.66
C ALA A 302 5.92 7.39 -7.72
N ALA A 303 4.66 7.07 -7.48
CA ALA A 303 4.25 5.89 -6.72
C ALA A 303 4.75 4.58 -7.38
N PHE A 304 4.62 4.46 -8.70
CA PHE A 304 5.16 3.33 -9.47
C PHE A 304 6.66 3.15 -9.22
N ARG A 305 7.44 4.23 -9.30
CA ARG A 305 8.91 4.18 -9.11
C ARG A 305 9.27 3.75 -7.69
N VAL A 306 8.53 4.25 -6.70
CA VAL A 306 8.76 3.85 -5.30
C VAL A 306 8.45 2.38 -5.07
N ILE A 307 7.40 1.82 -5.70
CA ILE A 307 7.11 0.39 -5.63
C ILE A 307 8.28 -0.45 -6.16
N GLN A 308 8.91 -0.03 -7.27
CA GLN A 308 10.09 -0.75 -7.79
C GLN A 308 11.26 -0.71 -6.79
N ILE A 309 11.53 0.46 -6.21
CA ILE A 309 12.58 0.59 -5.17
C ILE A 309 12.26 -0.30 -3.96
N ALA A 310 11.02 -0.31 -3.50
CA ALA A 310 10.60 -1.09 -2.33
C ALA A 310 10.75 -2.60 -2.55
N LEU A 311 10.34 -3.09 -3.71
CA LEU A 311 10.49 -4.50 -4.09
C LEU A 311 11.98 -4.89 -4.19
N ASP A 312 12.80 -4.06 -4.83
CA ASP A 312 14.23 -4.31 -4.97
C ASP A 312 14.95 -4.25 -3.61
N TYR A 313 14.59 -3.31 -2.74
CA TYR A 313 15.16 -3.22 -1.38
C TYR A 313 14.81 -4.45 -0.55
N ARG A 314 13.54 -4.86 -0.58
CA ARG A 314 13.09 -6.07 0.11
C ARG A 314 13.86 -7.31 -0.37
N HIS A 315 13.99 -7.48 -1.68
CA HIS A 315 14.71 -8.61 -2.28
C HIS A 315 16.20 -8.60 -1.92
N GLU A 316 16.85 -7.44 -2.00
CA GLU A 316 18.29 -7.31 -1.73
C GLU A 316 18.64 -7.51 -0.25
N PHE A 317 17.83 -6.96 0.66
CA PHE A 317 18.18 -6.91 2.08
C PHE A 317 17.31 -7.80 2.98
N ASN A 318 16.24 -8.40 2.46
CA ASN A 318 15.26 -9.16 3.24
C ASN A 318 14.72 -8.37 4.45
N LYS A 319 14.40 -7.08 4.25
CA LYS A 319 13.95 -6.14 5.28
C LYS A 319 12.67 -5.43 4.87
N ASP A 320 12.01 -4.88 5.89
CA ASP A 320 10.78 -4.10 5.72
C ASP A 320 11.03 -2.78 4.97
N VAL A 321 9.98 -2.30 4.30
CA VAL A 321 9.91 -0.96 3.69
C VAL A 321 8.57 -0.34 4.02
N VAL A 322 8.55 0.95 4.37
CA VAL A 322 7.32 1.70 4.62
C VAL A 322 7.07 2.70 3.49
N LEU A 323 5.88 2.62 2.93
CA LEU A 323 5.36 3.50 1.88
C LEU A 323 4.20 4.31 2.45
N ASP A 324 4.37 5.62 2.59
CA ASP A 324 3.38 6.54 3.12
C ASP A 324 2.70 7.28 1.96
N LEU A 325 1.53 6.81 1.54
CA LEU A 325 0.77 7.46 0.47
C LEU A 325 -0.07 8.60 1.05
N VAL A 326 0.40 9.82 0.85
CA VAL A 326 -0.24 11.04 1.37
C VAL A 326 -1.33 11.49 0.40
N GLY A 327 -2.57 11.30 0.81
CA GLY A 327 -3.77 11.72 0.10
C GLY A 327 -4.74 12.44 1.02
N PHE A 328 -6.03 12.22 0.81
CA PHE A 328 -7.09 12.75 1.64
C PHE A 328 -8.26 11.76 1.73
N ARG A 329 -9.23 12.03 2.57
CA ARG A 329 -10.47 11.27 2.69
C ARG A 329 -11.62 12.11 2.17
N ARG A 330 -12.24 11.70 1.06
CA ARG A 330 -13.29 12.51 0.42
C ARG A 330 -14.59 12.56 1.22
N LEU A 331 -14.99 11.45 1.81
CA LEU A 331 -16.18 11.32 2.65
C LEU A 331 -15.83 11.37 4.15
N GLY A 332 -16.78 11.14 5.03
CA GLY A 332 -16.55 11.01 6.46
C GLY A 332 -15.73 9.78 6.85
N HIS A 333 -15.62 9.48 8.13
CA HIS A 333 -14.99 8.24 8.59
C HIS A 333 -15.68 7.03 7.94
N ASN A 334 -17.00 7.07 7.88
CA ASN A 334 -17.83 6.24 7.02
C ASN A 334 -18.82 7.14 6.25
N GLU A 335 -19.61 6.56 5.36
CA GLU A 335 -20.50 7.28 4.44
C GLU A 335 -21.71 7.93 5.13
N GLY A 336 -21.97 7.60 6.40
CA GLY A 336 -23.00 8.25 7.22
C GLY A 336 -22.53 9.52 7.94
N ASP A 337 -21.24 9.82 7.92
CA ASP A 337 -20.65 10.95 8.65
C ASP A 337 -20.55 12.20 7.76
N GLU A 338 -20.82 13.40 8.31
CA GLU A 338 -20.58 14.68 7.66
C GLU A 338 -19.30 15.31 8.24
N PRO A 339 -18.16 15.17 7.56
CA PRO A 339 -16.86 15.57 8.09
C PRO A 339 -16.65 17.09 8.16
N SER A 340 -17.43 17.88 7.46
CA SER A 340 -17.33 19.34 7.49
C SER A 340 -17.74 19.94 8.83
N TYR A 341 -18.47 19.20 9.68
CA TYR A 341 -18.81 19.66 11.02
C TYR A 341 -17.59 19.78 11.93
N THR A 342 -16.61 18.93 11.79
CA THR A 342 -15.40 18.93 12.61
C THR A 342 -14.19 19.52 11.91
N GLN A 343 -14.13 19.46 10.56
CA GLN A 343 -13.00 19.90 9.74
C GLN A 343 -13.46 20.75 8.54
N PRO A 344 -14.10 21.90 8.76
CA PRO A 344 -14.70 22.68 7.66
C PRO A 344 -13.67 23.21 6.67
N VAL A 345 -12.50 23.67 7.13
CA VAL A 345 -11.46 24.25 6.26
C VAL A 345 -10.83 23.15 5.39
N MET A 346 -10.51 21.99 5.98
CA MET A 346 -9.98 20.85 5.26
C MET A 346 -10.96 20.39 4.18
N TYR A 347 -12.22 20.20 4.54
CA TYR A 347 -13.23 19.68 3.61
C TYR A 347 -13.68 20.67 2.54
N ALA A 348 -13.51 21.95 2.75
CA ALA A 348 -13.65 22.93 1.67
C ALA A 348 -12.62 22.69 0.56
N ARG A 349 -11.37 22.37 0.94
CA ARG A 349 -10.29 22.01 -0.01
C ARG A 349 -10.54 20.64 -0.65
N VAL A 350 -10.92 19.64 0.14
CA VAL A 350 -11.23 18.29 -0.35
C VAL A 350 -12.35 18.31 -1.40
N LYS A 351 -13.42 19.08 -1.16
CA LYS A 351 -14.52 19.23 -2.12
C LYS A 351 -14.08 19.87 -3.44
N ALA A 352 -13.13 20.81 -3.39
CA ALA A 352 -12.59 21.49 -4.57
C ALA A 352 -11.56 20.63 -5.35
N HIS A 353 -11.05 19.56 -4.76
CA HIS A 353 -10.02 18.74 -5.39
C HIS A 353 -10.61 17.83 -6.47
N PRO A 354 -10.07 17.85 -7.72
CA PRO A 354 -10.67 17.13 -8.85
C PRO A 354 -10.50 15.59 -8.79
N GLY A 355 -9.59 15.08 -7.96
CA GLY A 355 -9.21 13.67 -7.87
C GLY A 355 -8.00 13.30 -8.72
N SER A 356 -7.26 12.29 -8.26
CA SER A 356 -5.97 11.87 -8.86
C SER A 356 -6.12 11.41 -10.30
N ARG A 357 -7.21 10.67 -10.64
CA ARG A 357 -7.51 10.26 -12.01
C ARG A 357 -7.62 11.45 -12.96
N HIS A 358 -8.40 12.48 -12.56
CA HIS A 358 -8.62 13.65 -13.39
C HIS A 358 -7.32 14.42 -13.63
N LEU A 359 -6.53 14.61 -12.59
CA LEU A 359 -5.22 15.27 -12.69
C LEU A 359 -4.28 14.49 -13.60
N TYR A 360 -4.22 13.16 -13.44
CA TYR A 360 -3.32 12.34 -14.24
C TYR A 360 -3.73 12.22 -15.71
N ALA A 361 -5.02 12.22 -16.02
CA ALA A 361 -5.52 12.16 -17.40
C ALA A 361 -5.20 13.43 -18.23
N GLN A 362 -4.77 14.52 -17.59
CA GLN A 362 -4.36 15.76 -18.25
C GLN A 362 -2.88 15.75 -18.69
N HIS A 363 -2.11 14.75 -18.26
CA HIS A 363 -0.70 14.54 -18.58
C HIS A 363 -0.48 13.52 -19.70
#